data_8d56cdbb82cf1b6f372a6f20b08a3824
#
_entry.id   8d56cdbb82cf1b6f372a6f20b08a3824
#
_cell.length_a   1.000
_cell.length_b   1.000
_cell.length_c   1.000
_cell.angle_alpha   90.00
_cell.angle_beta   90.00
_cell.angle_gamma   90.00
#
_symmetry.space_group_name_H-M   'P 1'
#
loop_
_entity.id
_entity.type
_entity.pdbx_description
1 polymer ?
#
loop_
_entity_poly.entity_id
_entity_poly.type
_entity_poly.pdbx_seq_one_letter_code
_entity_poly.pdbx_strand_id
1 'polypeptide(L)'
;YRIRGGGSANHPDADACDDHTCCKAYLSAGQAAANWGGMAVYYEEKLARAVRETDGEVLLYDGAPILAVFFSSADGSTQGAGDVWLSDLPYLRKVDSPEDETLVPNYYSTASFPAAEFKSLVLRAYPNADLSGDAGTWVRNIVRNESDYVSSVTVGGVKMRGNDLRTLLSLRSPSFTVEYKDAAFTFHVTGYGHGVGMSQYGANALAR
;
A
#
# COMPACT_ATOMS: atom_id res chain seq x y z
N TYR A 1 16.93 -5.25 -10.54
CA TYR A 1 17.20 -5.28 -9.11
C TYR A 1 17.13 -6.71 -8.55
N ARG A 2 16.00 -7.43 -8.70
CA ARG A 2 15.83 -8.80 -8.17
C ARG A 2 16.82 -9.81 -8.75
N ILE A 3 17.01 -9.82 -10.06
CA ILE A 3 17.96 -10.72 -10.74
C ILE A 3 19.38 -10.48 -10.22
N ARG A 4 19.79 -9.22 -10.10
CA ARG A 4 21.11 -8.87 -9.52
C ARG A 4 21.20 -9.18 -8.01
N GLY A 5 20.09 -9.15 -7.28
CA GLY A 5 20.01 -9.50 -5.87
C GLY A 5 19.88 -11.01 -5.59
N GLY A 6 19.96 -11.87 -6.60
CA GLY A 6 19.87 -13.33 -6.44
C GLY A 6 18.44 -13.88 -6.41
N GLY A 7 17.46 -13.12 -6.91
CA GLY A 7 16.06 -13.58 -7.01
C GLY A 7 15.30 -13.55 -5.68
N SER A 8 14.41 -14.51 -5.47
CA SER A 8 13.65 -14.69 -4.24
C SER A 8 13.84 -16.10 -3.69
N ALA A 9 14.02 -16.21 -2.38
CA ALA A 9 14.11 -17.51 -1.70
C ALA A 9 12.82 -18.35 -1.88
N ASN A 10 11.69 -17.72 -2.17
CA ASN A 10 10.41 -18.40 -2.36
C ASN A 10 10.29 -19.11 -3.73
N HIS A 11 11.15 -18.75 -4.70
CA HIS A 11 11.18 -19.36 -6.04
C HIS A 11 12.62 -19.32 -6.58
N PRO A 12 13.52 -20.18 -6.06
CA PRO A 12 14.95 -20.17 -6.41
C PRO A 12 15.22 -20.48 -7.89
N ASP A 13 14.31 -21.17 -8.55
CA ASP A 13 14.43 -21.59 -9.94
C ASP A 13 13.81 -20.60 -10.95
N ALA A 14 13.38 -19.42 -10.49
CA ALA A 14 12.76 -18.39 -11.32
C ALA A 14 13.19 -16.98 -10.91
N ASP A 15 13.34 -16.06 -11.87
CA ASP A 15 13.66 -14.66 -11.62
C ASP A 15 12.51 -13.91 -10.95
N ALA A 16 11.28 -14.30 -11.22
CA ALA A 16 10.05 -13.72 -10.68
C ALA A 16 8.91 -14.73 -10.69
N CYS A 17 7.87 -14.48 -9.90
CA CYS A 17 6.61 -15.22 -9.91
C CYS A 17 5.42 -14.27 -10.08
N ASP A 18 4.26 -14.84 -10.32
CA ASP A 18 2.98 -14.14 -10.52
C ASP A 18 2.20 -13.90 -9.21
N ASP A 19 2.74 -14.29 -8.07
CA ASP A 19 2.17 -13.99 -6.76
C ASP A 19 2.42 -12.53 -6.38
N HIS A 20 1.35 -11.75 -6.21
CA HIS A 20 1.42 -10.33 -5.83
C HIS A 20 1.97 -10.10 -4.42
N THR A 21 1.96 -11.11 -3.56
CA THR A 21 2.53 -11.03 -2.20
C THR A 21 4.04 -11.24 -2.20
N CYS A 22 4.57 -11.82 -3.25
CA CYS A 22 6.00 -12.12 -3.41
C CYS A 22 6.64 -11.22 -4.47
N CYS A 23 6.18 -11.28 -5.71
CA CYS A 23 6.72 -10.54 -6.84
C CYS A 23 5.71 -9.55 -7.41
N LYS A 24 4.92 -9.96 -8.39
CA LYS A 24 3.94 -9.10 -9.06
C LYS A 24 2.84 -9.95 -9.68
N ALA A 25 1.58 -9.58 -9.46
CA ALA A 25 0.47 -10.23 -10.14
C ALA A 25 0.67 -10.15 -11.66
N TYR A 26 0.34 -11.23 -12.34
CA TYR A 26 0.37 -11.35 -13.79
C TYR A 26 -1.04 -11.63 -14.34
N LEU A 27 -1.36 -10.97 -15.42
CA LEU A 27 -2.52 -11.30 -16.25
C LEU A 27 -2.05 -11.57 -17.68
N SER A 28 -2.52 -12.67 -18.26
CA SER A 28 -2.33 -12.90 -19.69
C SER A 28 -3.08 -11.84 -20.51
N ALA A 29 -2.65 -11.60 -21.76
CA ALA A 29 -3.33 -10.65 -22.66
C ALA A 29 -4.84 -10.94 -22.78
N GLY A 30 -5.23 -12.22 -22.90
CA GLY A 30 -6.64 -12.60 -22.95
C GLY A 30 -7.43 -12.28 -21.69
N GLN A 31 -6.85 -12.48 -20.51
CA GLN A 31 -7.48 -12.10 -19.21
C GLN A 31 -7.59 -10.59 -19.07
N ALA A 32 -6.56 -9.86 -19.45
CA ALA A 32 -6.57 -8.40 -19.44
C ALA A 32 -7.64 -7.85 -20.40
N ALA A 33 -7.69 -8.36 -21.63
CA ALA A 33 -8.70 -7.97 -22.63
C ALA A 33 -10.13 -8.26 -22.13
N ALA A 34 -10.36 -9.40 -21.48
CA ALA A 34 -11.66 -9.73 -20.89
C ALA A 34 -12.08 -8.72 -19.80
N ASN A 35 -11.12 -8.28 -18.96
CA ASN A 35 -11.38 -7.28 -17.92
C ASN A 35 -11.68 -5.88 -18.50
N TRP A 36 -11.06 -5.54 -19.64
CA TRP A 36 -11.22 -4.23 -20.29
C TRP A 36 -12.41 -4.14 -21.23
N GLY A 37 -12.97 -5.28 -21.65
CA GLY A 37 -14.13 -5.34 -22.54
C GLY A 37 -13.91 -4.55 -23.84
N GLY A 38 -14.82 -3.68 -24.18
CA GLY A 38 -14.76 -2.85 -25.41
C GLY A 38 -13.55 -1.89 -25.50
N MET A 39 -12.82 -1.70 -24.40
CA MET A 39 -11.62 -0.85 -24.36
C MET A 39 -10.31 -1.64 -24.52
N ALA A 40 -10.37 -2.96 -24.74
CA ALA A 40 -9.21 -3.83 -24.76
C ALA A 40 -8.14 -3.36 -25.75
N VAL A 41 -8.50 -3.15 -27.02
CA VAL A 41 -7.58 -2.70 -28.07
C VAL A 41 -6.88 -1.38 -27.69
N TYR A 42 -7.64 -0.42 -27.20
CA TYR A 42 -7.08 0.88 -26.76
C TYR A 42 -6.06 0.71 -25.64
N TYR A 43 -6.36 -0.08 -24.61
CA TYR A 43 -5.44 -0.27 -23.49
C TYR A 43 -4.22 -1.12 -23.86
N GLU A 44 -4.38 -2.13 -24.71
CA GLU A 44 -3.26 -2.91 -25.23
C GLU A 44 -2.28 -2.03 -26.02
N GLU A 45 -2.77 -1.22 -26.94
CA GLU A 45 -1.94 -0.27 -27.71
C GLU A 45 -1.24 0.75 -26.82
N LYS A 46 -1.95 1.29 -25.82
CA LYS A 46 -1.39 2.25 -24.85
C LYS A 46 -0.25 1.61 -24.04
N LEU A 47 -0.44 0.40 -23.53
CA LEU A 47 0.60 -0.33 -22.79
C LEU A 47 1.78 -0.70 -23.69
N ALA A 48 1.52 -1.24 -24.88
CA ALA A 48 2.57 -1.59 -25.83
C ALA A 48 3.40 -0.35 -26.24
N ARG A 49 2.76 0.81 -26.40
CA ARG A 49 3.45 2.07 -26.65
C ARG A 49 4.33 2.47 -25.47
N ALA A 50 3.80 2.45 -24.24
CA ALA A 50 4.56 2.81 -23.05
C ALA A 50 5.82 1.92 -22.89
N VAL A 51 5.69 0.61 -23.13
CA VAL A 51 6.84 -0.33 -23.09
C VAL A 51 7.86 -0.01 -24.16
N ARG A 52 7.44 0.26 -25.41
CA ARG A 52 8.39 0.62 -26.50
C ARG A 52 9.09 1.95 -26.27
N GLU A 53 8.37 2.95 -25.73
CA GLU A 53 8.95 4.29 -25.49
C GLU A 53 9.94 4.30 -24.32
N THR A 54 9.91 3.31 -23.44
CA THR A 54 10.82 3.17 -22.29
C THR A 54 11.73 1.93 -22.40
N ASP A 55 11.84 1.34 -23.58
CA ASP A 55 12.64 0.13 -23.77
C ASP A 55 14.13 0.38 -23.48
N GLY A 56 14.71 -0.45 -22.62
CA GLY A 56 16.08 -0.32 -22.15
C GLY A 56 16.31 0.76 -21.10
N GLU A 57 15.32 1.58 -20.74
CA GLU A 57 15.44 2.58 -19.69
C GLU A 57 15.25 1.98 -18.30
N VAL A 58 16.16 2.34 -17.38
CA VAL A 58 16.09 1.94 -15.96
C VAL A 58 16.42 3.12 -15.06
N LEU A 59 15.79 3.16 -13.90
CA LEU A 59 16.11 4.18 -12.88
C LEU A 59 17.32 3.73 -12.08
N LEU A 60 18.31 4.62 -11.96
CA LEU A 60 19.56 4.39 -11.24
C LEU A 60 19.69 5.35 -10.05
N TYR A 61 20.35 4.86 -9.00
CA TYR A 61 20.88 5.67 -7.91
C TYR A 61 22.33 5.25 -7.67
N ASP A 62 23.25 6.21 -7.69
CA ASP A 62 24.70 5.96 -7.61
C ASP A 62 25.19 4.89 -8.60
N GLY A 63 24.66 4.91 -9.83
CA GLY A 63 25.05 3.97 -10.90
C GLY A 63 24.46 2.56 -10.77
N ALA A 64 23.66 2.27 -9.75
CA ALA A 64 22.99 0.99 -9.55
C ALA A 64 21.47 1.08 -9.76
N PRO A 65 20.82 0.05 -10.34
CA PRO A 65 19.37 0.01 -10.45
C PRO A 65 18.68 0.13 -9.10
N ILE A 66 17.67 1.01 -8.99
CA ILE A 66 16.91 1.21 -7.77
C ILE A 66 15.90 0.07 -7.53
N LEU A 67 15.42 -0.02 -6.30
CA LEU A 67 14.17 -0.72 -5.98
C LEU A 67 12.99 0.17 -6.42
N ALA A 68 12.50 -0.03 -7.63
CA ALA A 68 11.47 0.79 -8.27
C ALA A 68 10.06 0.39 -7.76
N VAL A 69 9.77 0.70 -6.52
CA VAL A 69 8.46 0.44 -5.90
C VAL A 69 7.46 1.52 -6.23
N PHE A 70 6.19 1.13 -6.28
CA PHE A 70 5.08 2.03 -6.55
C PHE A 70 3.80 1.55 -5.84
N PHE A 71 2.85 2.44 -5.74
CA PHE A 71 1.54 2.20 -5.13
C PHE A 71 0.47 3.03 -5.86
N SER A 72 -0.80 2.84 -5.54
CA SER A 72 -1.89 3.45 -6.29
C SER A 72 -1.97 4.96 -6.07
N SER A 73 -2.26 5.42 -4.85
CA SER A 73 -2.44 6.84 -4.54
C SER A 73 -1.98 7.20 -3.13
N ALA A 74 -1.30 8.33 -3.02
CA ALA A 74 -0.83 8.91 -1.75
C ALA A 74 -1.95 9.68 -1.03
N ASP A 75 -1.66 10.09 0.18
CA ASP A 75 -2.43 11.05 0.98
C ASP A 75 -1.68 12.39 1.03
N GLY A 76 -1.60 13.07 -0.12
CA GLY A 76 -0.89 14.34 -0.28
C GLY A 76 0.64 14.21 -0.31
N SER A 77 1.24 13.13 0.17
CA SER A 77 2.68 12.88 0.12
C SER A 77 3.02 11.39 0.20
N THR A 78 4.23 11.02 -0.27
CA THR A 78 4.77 9.67 -0.10
C THR A 78 5.44 9.51 1.27
N GLN A 79 5.76 8.27 1.67
CA GLN A 79 6.55 7.96 2.87
C GLN A 79 7.99 7.59 2.54
N GLY A 80 8.89 7.74 3.51
CA GLY A 80 10.23 7.16 3.44
C GLY A 80 10.21 5.62 3.56
N ALA A 81 11.19 4.96 2.96
CA ALA A 81 11.33 3.50 3.07
C ALA A 81 11.51 3.04 4.52
N GLY A 82 12.24 3.80 5.33
CA GLY A 82 12.47 3.52 6.75
C GLY A 82 11.19 3.55 7.61
N ASP A 83 10.16 4.30 7.19
CA ASP A 83 8.87 4.34 7.88
C ASP A 83 8.06 3.06 7.71
N VAL A 84 8.27 2.34 6.61
CA VAL A 84 7.46 1.18 6.21
C VAL A 84 8.25 -0.11 6.30
N TRP A 85 9.51 -0.10 5.90
CA TRP A 85 10.41 -1.24 5.88
C TRP A 85 11.59 -1.04 6.84
N LEU A 86 12.28 -2.09 7.19
CA LEU A 86 13.42 -2.04 8.12
C LEU A 86 14.69 -1.39 7.49
N SER A 87 14.68 -1.14 6.18
CA SER A 87 15.80 -0.55 5.46
C SER A 87 15.46 0.86 5.02
N ASP A 88 16.26 1.84 5.42
CA ASP A 88 16.20 3.18 4.85
C ASP A 88 16.94 3.20 3.51
N LEU A 89 16.24 3.64 2.46
CA LEU A 89 16.81 3.77 1.12
C LEU A 89 16.84 5.26 0.75
N PRO A 90 18.01 5.84 0.49
CA PRO A 90 18.18 7.28 0.36
C PRO A 90 17.40 7.91 -0.79
N TYR A 91 16.96 7.12 -1.75
CA TYR A 91 16.14 7.55 -2.89
C TYR A 91 14.63 7.30 -2.69
N LEU A 92 14.20 6.61 -1.63
CA LEU A 92 12.80 6.40 -1.27
C LEU A 92 12.45 7.25 -0.05
N ARG A 93 12.19 8.52 -0.29
CA ARG A 93 11.90 9.54 0.72
C ARG A 93 10.49 10.10 0.56
N LYS A 94 10.08 10.86 1.57
CA LYS A 94 8.89 11.70 1.49
C LYS A 94 9.05 12.70 0.34
N VAL A 95 8.04 12.77 -0.53
CA VAL A 95 7.83 13.82 -1.53
C VAL A 95 6.35 14.18 -1.58
N ASP A 96 6.03 15.42 -1.92
CA ASP A 96 4.65 15.83 -2.14
C ASP A 96 4.09 15.12 -3.36
N SER A 97 2.82 14.74 -3.29
CA SER A 97 2.12 14.03 -4.34
C SER A 97 0.77 14.72 -4.58
N PRO A 98 0.55 15.29 -5.80
CA PRO A 98 -0.51 16.29 -6.02
C PRO A 98 -1.89 15.70 -6.31
N GLU A 99 -2.05 14.40 -6.24
CA GLU A 99 -3.34 13.76 -6.45
C GLU A 99 -4.31 13.98 -5.28
N ASP A 100 -5.59 14.04 -5.61
CA ASP A 100 -6.69 14.25 -4.70
C ASP A 100 -7.94 13.46 -5.13
N GLU A 101 -9.06 13.69 -4.44
CA GLU A 101 -10.34 13.05 -4.73
C GLU A 101 -10.90 13.36 -6.12
N THR A 102 -10.43 14.42 -6.78
CA THR A 102 -10.88 14.76 -8.15
C THR A 102 -10.21 13.88 -9.21
N LEU A 103 -9.04 13.35 -8.89
CA LEU A 103 -8.23 12.50 -9.78
C LEU A 103 -8.31 11.02 -9.44
N VAL A 104 -8.53 10.69 -8.17
CA VAL A 104 -8.45 9.31 -7.67
C VAL A 104 -9.82 8.76 -7.34
N PRO A 105 -10.32 7.77 -8.07
CA PRO A 105 -11.56 7.08 -7.69
C PRO A 105 -11.46 6.46 -6.30
N ASN A 106 -12.45 6.71 -5.45
CA ASN A 106 -12.47 6.24 -4.07
C ASN A 106 -11.23 6.67 -3.27
N TYR A 107 -10.78 7.93 -3.43
CA TYR A 107 -9.66 8.50 -2.69
C TYR A 107 -9.89 8.37 -1.18
N TYR A 108 -11.08 8.70 -0.73
CA TYR A 108 -11.56 8.39 0.61
C TYR A 108 -12.34 7.06 0.62
N SER A 109 -12.12 6.27 1.62
CA SER A 109 -12.85 5.02 1.83
C SER A 109 -13.09 4.78 3.32
N THR A 110 -14.13 3.99 3.63
CA THR A 110 -14.51 3.67 4.99
C THR A 110 -14.59 2.15 5.16
N ALA A 111 -14.06 1.65 6.27
CA ALA A 111 -14.21 0.26 6.67
C ALA A 111 -14.74 0.21 8.11
N SER A 112 -15.81 -0.52 8.35
CA SER A 112 -16.44 -0.63 9.67
C SER A 112 -16.47 -2.08 10.14
N PHE A 113 -16.10 -2.28 11.40
CA PHE A 113 -16.00 -3.58 12.03
C PHE A 113 -16.79 -3.56 13.35
N PRO A 114 -17.84 -4.37 13.50
CA PRO A 114 -18.43 -4.62 14.81
C PRO A 114 -17.36 -4.99 15.84
N ALA A 115 -17.49 -4.54 17.08
CA ALA A 115 -16.46 -4.75 18.11
C ALA A 115 -16.09 -6.23 18.29
N ALA A 116 -17.06 -7.14 18.16
CA ALA A 116 -16.81 -8.58 18.25
C ALA A 116 -15.95 -9.11 17.09
N GLU A 117 -16.19 -8.61 15.87
CA GLU A 117 -15.40 -8.97 14.68
C GLU A 117 -13.99 -8.39 14.78
N PHE A 118 -13.85 -7.11 15.12
CA PHE A 118 -12.56 -6.46 15.36
C PHE A 118 -11.73 -7.25 16.38
N LYS A 119 -12.34 -7.60 17.53
CA LYS A 119 -11.72 -8.42 18.58
C LYS A 119 -11.24 -9.77 18.03
N SER A 120 -12.07 -10.46 17.26
CA SER A 120 -11.73 -11.77 16.67
C SER A 120 -10.54 -11.67 15.72
N LEU A 121 -10.53 -10.66 14.85
CA LEU A 121 -9.43 -10.40 13.90
C LEU A 121 -8.12 -10.12 14.65
N VAL A 122 -8.16 -9.22 15.64
CA VAL A 122 -6.96 -8.86 16.43
C VAL A 122 -6.43 -10.05 17.21
N LEU A 123 -7.26 -10.76 17.96
CA LEU A 123 -6.81 -11.90 18.80
C LEU A 123 -6.26 -13.06 17.98
N ARG A 124 -6.74 -13.25 16.75
CA ARG A 124 -6.17 -14.27 15.84
C ARG A 124 -4.73 -13.98 15.46
N ALA A 125 -4.38 -12.70 15.25
CA ALA A 125 -3.02 -12.29 14.87
C ALA A 125 -2.15 -11.95 16.08
N TYR A 126 -2.76 -11.44 17.14
CA TYR A 126 -2.10 -10.99 18.37
C TYR A 126 -2.81 -11.57 19.61
N PRO A 127 -2.57 -12.85 19.94
CA PRO A 127 -3.28 -13.54 21.04
C PRO A 127 -3.03 -12.92 22.42
N ASN A 128 -1.98 -12.13 22.58
CA ASN A 128 -1.60 -11.42 23.80
C ASN A 128 -2.26 -10.04 23.96
N ALA A 129 -3.09 -9.61 23.01
CA ALA A 129 -3.83 -8.35 23.13
C ALA A 129 -4.94 -8.47 24.18
N ASP A 130 -5.02 -7.50 25.09
CA ASP A 130 -6.09 -7.42 26.08
C ASP A 130 -7.27 -6.60 25.54
N LEU A 131 -8.30 -7.31 25.12
CA LEU A 131 -9.57 -6.76 24.64
C LEU A 131 -10.74 -7.18 25.54
N SER A 132 -10.51 -7.28 26.85
CA SER A 132 -11.51 -7.67 27.83
C SER A 132 -12.35 -6.50 28.36
N GLY A 133 -11.77 -5.29 28.35
CA GLY A 133 -12.42 -4.08 28.86
C GLY A 133 -13.36 -3.37 27.86
N ASP A 134 -13.66 -2.10 28.15
CA ASP A 134 -14.47 -1.23 27.28
C ASP A 134 -13.84 -1.11 25.88
N ALA A 135 -14.60 -1.48 24.88
CA ALA A 135 -14.16 -1.48 23.49
C ALA A 135 -13.68 -0.12 23.00
N GLY A 136 -14.29 0.98 23.46
CA GLY A 136 -13.85 2.33 23.15
C GLY A 136 -12.41 2.66 23.59
N THR A 137 -11.82 1.79 24.40
CA THR A 137 -10.44 1.94 24.90
C THR A 137 -9.43 1.02 24.21
N TRP A 138 -9.85 0.14 23.31
CA TRP A 138 -8.98 -0.86 22.71
C TRP A 138 -7.93 -0.27 21.75
N VAL A 139 -8.30 0.78 20.99
CA VAL A 139 -7.39 1.46 20.06
C VAL A 139 -6.91 2.77 20.67
N ARG A 140 -5.61 2.92 20.85
CA ARG A 140 -4.98 4.08 21.51
C ARG A 140 -3.64 4.43 20.89
N ASN A 141 -3.09 5.57 21.28
CA ASN A 141 -1.72 6.02 20.98
C ASN A 141 -1.40 5.91 19.48
N ILE A 142 -2.28 6.47 18.64
CA ILE A 142 -2.02 6.59 17.21
C ILE A 142 -0.94 7.64 17.02
N VAL A 143 0.21 7.24 16.50
CA VAL A 143 1.35 8.10 16.16
C VAL A 143 1.47 8.15 14.64
N ARG A 144 1.66 9.36 14.11
CA ARG A 144 1.84 9.61 12.69
C ARG A 144 3.28 10.00 12.38
N ASN A 145 3.73 9.67 11.17
CA ASN A 145 5.01 10.16 10.65
C ASN A 145 4.85 11.54 9.99
N GLU A 146 5.92 12.06 9.44
CA GLU A 146 5.95 13.37 8.76
C GLU A 146 5.02 13.48 7.54
N SER A 147 4.62 12.34 7.00
CA SER A 147 3.72 12.22 5.84
C SER A 147 2.27 11.94 6.24
N ASP A 148 1.93 12.13 7.50
CA ASP A 148 0.61 11.91 8.11
C ASP A 148 0.08 10.46 8.06
N TYR A 149 0.92 9.50 7.69
CA TYR A 149 0.59 8.07 7.79
C TYR A 149 0.76 7.56 9.23
N VAL A 150 -0.09 6.63 9.64
CA VAL A 150 0.02 5.99 10.94
C VAL A 150 1.30 5.14 10.98
N SER A 151 2.30 5.61 11.73
CA SER A 151 3.55 4.90 11.96
C SER A 151 3.38 3.81 13.01
N SER A 152 2.63 4.08 14.09
CA SER A 152 2.29 3.07 15.09
C SER A 152 0.94 3.35 15.75
N VAL A 153 0.34 2.28 16.27
CA VAL A 153 -0.90 2.29 17.02
C VAL A 153 -0.86 1.22 18.10
N THR A 154 -1.50 1.45 19.23
CA THR A 154 -1.64 0.45 20.30
C THR A 154 -3.04 -0.12 20.27
N VAL A 155 -3.16 -1.45 20.16
CA VAL A 155 -4.44 -2.18 20.19
C VAL A 155 -4.40 -3.22 21.29
N GLY A 156 -5.30 -3.11 22.26
CA GLY A 156 -5.34 -4.04 23.41
C GLY A 156 -3.98 -4.12 24.14
N GLY A 157 -3.27 -2.98 24.30
CA GLY A 157 -1.94 -2.95 24.92
C GLY A 157 -0.78 -3.39 24.01
N VAL A 158 -1.04 -3.95 22.83
CA VAL A 158 -0.02 -4.35 21.87
C VAL A 158 0.27 -3.19 20.92
N LYS A 159 1.53 -2.74 20.88
CA LYS A 159 1.99 -1.74 19.91
C LYS A 159 2.28 -2.44 18.58
N MET A 160 1.73 -1.94 17.50
CA MET A 160 1.93 -2.44 16.13
C MET A 160 2.13 -1.27 15.16
N ARG A 161 2.68 -1.54 13.98
CA ARG A 161 2.81 -0.53 12.92
C ARG A 161 1.45 -0.29 12.26
N GLY A 162 1.23 0.91 11.72
CA GLY A 162 0.02 1.22 10.95
C GLY A 162 -0.18 0.28 9.76
N ASN A 163 0.91 -0.11 9.07
CA ASN A 163 0.85 -1.10 7.99
C ASN A 163 0.44 -2.51 8.45
N ASP A 164 0.80 -2.92 9.68
CA ASP A 164 0.38 -4.21 10.23
C ASP A 164 -1.12 -4.21 10.49
N LEU A 165 -1.65 -3.13 11.09
CA LEU A 165 -3.10 -2.97 11.30
C LEU A 165 -3.85 -2.84 9.97
N ARG A 166 -3.30 -2.08 9.01
CA ARG A 166 -3.82 -2.00 7.65
C ARG A 166 -3.99 -3.38 7.03
N THR A 167 -2.96 -4.21 7.10
CA THR A 167 -2.97 -5.57 6.52
C THR A 167 -3.97 -6.46 7.25
N LEU A 168 -4.00 -6.41 8.57
CA LEU A 168 -4.92 -7.18 9.40
C LEU A 168 -6.39 -6.90 9.06
N LEU A 169 -6.72 -5.64 8.85
CA LEU A 169 -8.08 -5.17 8.59
C LEU A 169 -8.39 -4.98 7.10
N SER A 170 -7.44 -5.30 6.20
CA SER A 170 -7.56 -5.09 4.75
C SER A 170 -7.89 -3.64 4.38
N LEU A 171 -7.38 -2.66 5.13
CA LEU A 171 -7.55 -1.24 4.82
C LEU A 171 -6.74 -0.88 3.56
N ARG A 172 -7.23 0.09 2.81
CA ARG A 172 -6.59 0.51 1.56
C ARG A 172 -5.21 1.11 1.77
N SER A 173 -5.02 1.93 2.82
CA SER A 173 -3.72 2.53 3.14
C SER A 173 -3.50 2.59 4.66
N PRO A 174 -2.29 2.88 5.14
CA PRO A 174 -2.03 3.18 6.55
C PRO A 174 -2.31 4.66 6.91
N SER A 175 -2.82 5.47 5.98
CA SER A 175 -3.38 6.79 6.29
C SER A 175 -4.85 6.63 6.67
N PHE A 176 -5.12 6.54 7.97
CA PHE A 176 -6.46 6.37 8.49
C PHE A 176 -6.69 7.11 9.80
N THR A 177 -7.94 7.47 10.06
CA THR A 177 -8.47 7.77 11.38
C THR A 177 -9.40 6.66 11.81
N VAL A 178 -9.66 6.52 13.11
CA VAL A 178 -10.58 5.53 13.64
C VAL A 178 -11.45 6.15 14.72
N GLU A 179 -12.74 5.82 14.68
CA GLU A 179 -13.68 6.12 15.74
C GLU A 179 -14.36 4.83 16.23
N TYR A 180 -14.77 4.84 17.49
CA TYR A 180 -15.63 3.80 18.06
C TYR A 180 -16.99 4.40 18.41
N LYS A 181 -18.01 3.93 17.72
CA LYS A 181 -19.38 4.37 17.91
C LYS A 181 -20.35 3.24 17.58
N ASP A 182 -21.51 3.20 18.26
CA ASP A 182 -22.57 2.21 17.99
C ASP A 182 -22.06 0.76 17.98
N ALA A 183 -21.15 0.43 18.93
CA ALA A 183 -20.49 -0.86 19.07
C ALA A 183 -19.65 -1.30 17.86
N ALA A 184 -19.18 -0.37 17.03
CA ALA A 184 -18.34 -0.62 15.89
C ALA A 184 -17.12 0.31 15.83
N PHE A 185 -16.00 -0.20 15.30
CA PHE A 185 -14.83 0.59 14.90
C PHE A 185 -14.99 0.99 13.44
N THR A 186 -14.99 2.28 13.16
CA THR A 186 -15.05 2.81 11.80
C THR A 186 -13.72 3.47 11.45
N PHE A 187 -13.07 2.97 10.42
CA PHE A 187 -11.82 3.50 9.87
C PHE A 187 -12.12 4.35 8.64
N HIS A 188 -11.71 5.61 8.67
CA HIS A 188 -11.73 6.51 7.51
C HIS A 188 -10.33 6.53 6.92
N VAL A 189 -10.20 6.11 5.68
CA VAL A 189 -8.91 5.83 5.03
C VAL A 189 -8.74 6.73 3.82
N THR A 190 -7.57 7.34 3.67
CA THR A 190 -7.19 8.15 2.51
C THR A 190 -6.15 7.43 1.67
N GLY A 191 -6.29 7.49 0.34
CA GLY A 191 -5.36 6.90 -0.60
C GLY A 191 -5.42 5.37 -0.68
N TYR A 192 -4.44 4.78 -1.40
CA TYR A 192 -4.38 3.34 -1.60
C TYR A 192 -2.95 2.84 -1.82
N GLY A 193 -2.47 2.00 -0.94
CA GLY A 193 -1.17 1.34 -0.99
C GLY A 193 -0.32 1.62 0.24
N HIS A 194 0.95 1.23 0.15
CA HIS A 194 1.90 1.36 1.26
C HIS A 194 2.56 2.74 1.36
N GLY A 195 2.34 3.63 0.40
CA GLY A 195 2.82 5.02 0.44
C GLY A 195 4.30 5.24 0.09
N VAL A 196 5.08 4.21 -0.27
CA VAL A 196 6.53 4.35 -0.56
C VAL A 196 6.80 4.29 -2.05
N GLY A 197 7.67 5.16 -2.56
CA GLY A 197 8.06 5.25 -3.96
C GLY A 197 7.06 6.03 -4.80
N MET A 198 6.79 5.59 -6.04
CA MET A 198 5.98 6.33 -6.98
C MET A 198 4.47 6.13 -6.70
N SER A 199 3.73 7.20 -6.46
CA SER A 199 2.27 7.19 -6.59
C SER A 199 1.88 7.16 -8.07
N GLN A 200 1.06 6.19 -8.48
CA GLN A 200 0.61 6.08 -9.87
C GLN A 200 -0.31 7.25 -10.26
N TYR A 201 -1.21 7.64 -9.36
CA TYR A 201 -2.08 8.80 -9.60
C TYR A 201 -1.31 10.12 -9.48
N GLY A 202 -0.33 10.23 -8.57
CA GLY A 202 0.56 11.38 -8.48
C GLY A 202 1.38 11.57 -9.74
N ALA A 203 1.97 10.50 -10.28
CA ALA A 203 2.68 10.54 -11.57
C ALA A 203 1.75 10.97 -12.72
N ASN A 204 0.52 10.46 -12.75
CA ASN A 204 -0.49 10.88 -13.74
C ASN A 204 -0.92 12.35 -13.58
N ALA A 205 -0.99 12.86 -12.36
CA ALA A 205 -1.29 14.28 -12.10
C ALA A 205 -0.17 15.21 -12.61
N LEU A 206 1.09 14.82 -12.36
CA LEU A 206 2.27 15.57 -12.81
C LEU A 206 2.48 15.53 -14.33
N ALA A 207 1.92 14.54 -15.02
CA ALA A 207 2.04 14.36 -16.48
C ALA A 207 0.98 15.13 -17.28
N ARG A 208 0.04 15.80 -16.63
CA ARG A 208 -1.03 16.60 -17.24
C ARG A 208 -0.67 18.07 -17.35
#